data_9717bcedb50d23e2a3d01ebe2612e7af
#
_entry.id   9717bcedb50d23e2a3d01ebe2612e7af
#
_cell.length_a   1.000
_cell.length_b   1.000
_cell.length_c   1.000
_cell.angle_alpha   90.00
_cell.angle_beta   90.00
_cell.angle_gamma   90.00
#
_symmetry.space_group_name_H-M   'P 1'
#
loop_
_entity.id
_entity.type
_entity.pdbx_description
1 polymer ?
#
loop_
_entity_poly.entity_id
_entity_poly.type
_entity_poly.pdbx_seq_one_letter_code
_entity_poly.pdbx_strand_id
1 'polypeptide(L)'
;NSMNCLTEALGLAIPGNGTIPATHKNRKRLFEKAASLIVQKAGSYYFEGDHSVLPRSIATKAAFENAMALDIAMGGSTNTVLHLLAIAHEAEVDFTMQDIDRLSKKIPVLCKVAPNSHYHMQDVNRAGGVMSIMGELAAAGLIDTTVKRIGYNSLESCLAKYNLSSKRLSQKARKFYLSAPGNKFCRELGAQGNYHNSFDDDRTQGCIRDVAHAYFTDGGLAVLTGNIARNGCIVKTAGVDESLLKFRGKARAVSYTHLTLPTT
;
A
#
# COMPACT_ATOMS: atom_id res chain seq x y z
N ASN A 1 -4.35 -7.41 -2.13
CA ASN A 1 -4.13 -7.54 -0.70
C ASN A 1 -3.44 -6.27 -0.16
N SER A 2 -4.16 -5.48 0.65
CA SER A 2 -3.68 -4.21 1.21
C SER A 2 -2.38 -4.37 2.02
N MET A 3 -2.24 -5.48 2.78
CA MET A 3 -1.02 -5.73 3.56
C MET A 3 0.23 -5.90 2.69
N ASN A 4 0.11 -6.51 1.50
CA ASN A 4 1.26 -6.60 0.58
C ASN A 4 1.69 -5.21 0.05
N CYS A 5 0.71 -4.33 -0.22
CA CYS A 5 0.99 -2.95 -0.61
C CYS A 5 1.62 -2.17 0.55
N LEU A 6 1.08 -2.34 1.76
CA LEU A 6 1.59 -1.70 2.97
C LEU A 6 3.05 -2.09 3.27
N THR A 7 3.37 -3.39 3.23
CA THR A 7 4.72 -3.89 3.47
C THR A 7 5.72 -3.35 2.43
N GLU A 8 5.28 -3.19 1.18
CA GLU A 8 6.06 -2.55 0.13
C GLU A 8 6.27 -1.06 0.42
N ALA A 9 5.25 -0.34 0.86
CA ALA A 9 5.35 1.09 1.21
C ALA A 9 6.22 1.33 2.44
N LEU A 10 6.10 0.50 3.47
CA LEU A 10 6.93 0.53 4.69
C LEU A 10 8.42 0.30 4.40
N GLY A 11 8.75 -0.26 3.23
CA GLY A 11 10.13 -0.50 2.82
C GLY A 11 10.66 -1.89 3.17
N LEU A 12 9.87 -2.76 3.79
CA LEU A 12 10.25 -4.13 4.16
C LEU A 12 10.05 -5.16 3.04
N ALA A 13 9.41 -4.77 1.93
CA ALA A 13 9.29 -5.60 0.74
C ALA A 13 9.86 -4.91 -0.49
N ILE A 14 10.28 -5.72 -1.46
CA ILE A 14 10.83 -5.23 -2.73
C ILE A 14 9.71 -4.70 -3.66
N PRO A 15 10.00 -3.70 -4.52
CA PRO A 15 9.03 -3.11 -5.43
C PRO A 15 8.34 -4.14 -6.32
N GLY A 16 7.02 -4.03 -6.43
CA GLY A 16 6.13 -4.93 -7.17
C GLY A 16 5.49 -6.02 -6.30
N ASN A 17 5.88 -6.13 -5.03
CA ASN A 17 5.30 -7.13 -4.12
C ASN A 17 3.78 -6.94 -3.97
N GLY A 18 3.29 -5.72 -3.88
CA GLY A 18 1.87 -5.42 -3.66
C GLY A 18 0.98 -5.68 -4.87
N THR A 19 1.49 -5.56 -6.09
CA THR A 19 0.64 -5.39 -7.28
C THR A 19 0.86 -6.38 -8.41
N ILE A 20 2.01 -7.05 -8.51
CA ILE A 20 2.21 -8.09 -9.54
C ILE A 20 1.20 -9.22 -9.34
N PRO A 21 0.43 -9.62 -10.37
CA PRO A 21 -0.55 -10.69 -10.28
C PRO A 21 0.04 -11.99 -9.72
N ALA A 22 -0.66 -12.63 -8.80
CA ALA A 22 -0.15 -13.79 -8.05
C ALA A 22 0.25 -14.97 -8.94
N THR A 23 -0.49 -15.21 -10.03
CA THR A 23 -0.26 -16.32 -10.96
C THR A 23 0.76 -16.00 -12.05
N HIS A 24 1.20 -14.74 -12.18
CA HIS A 24 2.12 -14.33 -13.24
C HIS A 24 3.55 -14.79 -12.94
N LYS A 25 4.29 -15.22 -13.98
CA LYS A 25 5.70 -15.67 -13.87
C LYS A 25 6.64 -14.63 -13.24
N ASN A 26 6.33 -13.34 -13.33
CA ASN A 26 7.10 -12.30 -12.66
C ASN A 26 6.99 -12.37 -11.13
N ARG A 27 5.92 -12.97 -10.56
CA ARG A 27 5.81 -13.24 -9.12
C ARG A 27 6.89 -14.21 -8.66
N LYS A 28 7.14 -15.31 -9.41
CA LYS A 28 8.22 -16.25 -9.12
C LYS A 28 9.58 -15.57 -9.11
N ARG A 29 9.86 -14.75 -10.15
CA ARG A 29 11.09 -13.96 -10.22
C ARG A 29 11.27 -12.99 -9.04
N LEU A 30 10.15 -12.46 -8.54
CA LEU A 30 10.16 -11.58 -7.36
C LEU A 30 10.58 -12.36 -6.12
N PHE A 31 10.06 -13.58 -5.92
CA PHE A 31 10.43 -14.46 -4.81
C PHE A 31 11.91 -14.86 -4.86
N GLU A 32 12.42 -15.25 -6.03
CA GLU A 32 13.83 -15.59 -6.23
C GLU A 32 14.74 -14.40 -5.86
N LYS A 33 14.35 -13.19 -6.28
CA LYS A 33 15.07 -11.96 -5.91
C LYS A 33 15.00 -11.69 -4.41
N ALA A 34 13.84 -11.87 -3.78
CA ALA A 34 13.69 -11.65 -2.34
C ALA A 34 14.54 -12.65 -1.53
N ALA A 35 14.56 -13.93 -1.93
CA ALA A 35 15.39 -14.96 -1.32
C ALA A 35 16.89 -14.62 -1.41
N SER A 36 17.37 -14.24 -2.59
CA SER A 36 18.77 -13.82 -2.76
C SER A 36 19.12 -12.60 -1.92
N LEU A 37 18.21 -11.62 -1.84
CA LEU A 37 18.42 -10.40 -1.09
C LEU A 37 18.46 -10.65 0.43
N ILE A 38 17.60 -11.50 0.97
CA ILE A 38 17.60 -11.77 2.41
C ILE A 38 18.88 -12.51 2.84
N VAL A 39 19.35 -13.46 2.03
CA VAL A 39 20.64 -14.14 2.29
C VAL A 39 21.80 -13.14 2.29
N GLN A 40 21.83 -12.24 1.31
CA GLN A 40 22.85 -11.18 1.27
C GLN A 40 22.78 -10.29 2.53
N LYS A 41 21.59 -9.85 2.94
CA LYS A 41 21.42 -9.01 4.12
C LYS A 41 21.78 -9.72 5.42
N ALA A 42 21.44 -11.00 5.53
CA ALA A 42 21.89 -11.82 6.66
C ALA A 42 23.43 -11.93 6.68
N GLY A 43 24.08 -12.12 5.52
CA GLY A 43 25.52 -12.10 5.42
C GLY A 43 26.13 -10.77 5.88
N SER A 44 25.61 -9.64 5.43
CA SER A 44 26.07 -8.32 5.85
C SER A 44 25.94 -8.13 7.36
N TYR A 45 24.85 -8.59 7.97
CA TYR A 45 24.67 -8.52 9.43
C TYR A 45 25.64 -9.42 10.20
N TYR A 46 25.69 -10.72 9.86
CA TYR A 46 26.42 -11.71 10.66
C TYR A 46 27.94 -11.68 10.43
N PHE A 47 28.40 -11.35 9.21
CA PHE A 47 29.83 -11.40 8.87
C PHE A 47 30.49 -10.02 8.79
N GLU A 48 29.71 -8.95 8.48
CA GLU A 48 30.24 -7.60 8.32
C GLU A 48 29.83 -6.67 9.47
N GLY A 49 28.95 -7.11 10.38
CA GLY A 49 28.44 -6.31 11.49
C GLY A 49 27.53 -5.14 11.07
N ASP A 50 26.95 -5.20 9.88
CA ASP A 50 26.09 -4.12 9.35
C ASP A 50 24.69 -4.18 9.98
N HIS A 51 24.49 -3.48 11.08
CA HIS A 51 23.21 -3.33 11.74
C HIS A 51 22.17 -2.51 10.91
N SER A 52 22.63 -1.78 9.91
CA SER A 52 21.76 -0.92 9.11
C SER A 52 20.80 -1.72 8.18
N VAL A 53 21.04 -3.01 8.04
CA VAL A 53 20.20 -3.93 7.22
C VAL A 53 19.05 -4.53 8.02
N LEU A 54 19.00 -4.35 9.33
CA LEU A 54 17.95 -4.89 10.17
C LEU A 54 16.58 -4.26 9.88
N PRO A 55 15.49 -5.02 10.03
CA PRO A 55 14.12 -4.50 9.81
C PRO A 55 13.81 -3.22 10.61
N ARG A 56 14.26 -3.12 11.87
CA ARG A 56 14.07 -1.92 12.71
C ARG A 56 14.81 -0.69 12.18
N SER A 57 15.90 -0.85 11.45
CA SER A 57 16.62 0.26 10.81
C SER A 57 15.86 0.83 9.59
N ILE A 58 14.89 0.09 9.07
CA ILE A 58 14.01 0.49 7.96
C ILE A 58 12.67 1.00 8.51
N ALA A 59 12.10 0.29 9.48
CA ALA A 59 10.78 0.55 10.07
C ALA A 59 10.83 1.73 11.06
N THR A 60 11.17 2.92 10.57
CA THR A 60 11.19 4.17 11.34
C THR A 60 9.80 4.81 11.39
N LYS A 61 9.59 5.78 12.31
CA LYS A 61 8.34 6.57 12.39
C LYS A 61 7.93 7.12 11.02
N ALA A 62 8.84 7.74 10.28
CA ALA A 62 8.58 8.28 8.95
C ALA A 62 8.20 7.18 7.94
N ALA A 63 8.78 5.98 8.04
CA ALA A 63 8.39 4.85 7.19
C ALA A 63 6.97 4.36 7.50
N PHE A 64 6.55 4.37 8.77
CA PHE A 64 5.16 4.07 9.16
C PHE A 64 4.19 5.13 8.65
N GLU A 65 4.54 6.41 8.75
CA GLU A 65 3.74 7.51 8.18
C GLU A 65 3.59 7.39 6.66
N ASN A 66 4.66 7.07 5.95
CA ASN A 66 4.62 6.81 4.51
C ASN A 66 3.72 5.61 4.15
N ALA A 67 3.81 4.53 4.93
CA ALA A 67 2.98 3.34 4.71
C ALA A 67 1.50 3.64 4.94
N MET A 68 1.17 4.42 5.98
CA MET A 68 -0.19 4.85 6.25
C MET A 68 -0.70 5.83 5.18
N ALA A 69 0.16 6.75 4.70
CA ALA A 69 -0.17 7.65 3.59
C ALA A 69 -0.52 6.89 2.31
N LEU A 70 0.21 5.81 2.00
CA LEU A 70 -0.14 4.92 0.89
C LEU A 70 -1.52 4.27 1.10
N ASP A 71 -1.77 3.71 2.28
CA ASP A 71 -3.05 3.03 2.56
C ASP A 71 -4.23 3.98 2.38
N ILE A 72 -4.12 5.20 2.92
CA ILE A 72 -5.12 6.26 2.77
C ILE A 72 -5.28 6.64 1.28
N ALA A 73 -4.18 6.83 0.55
CA ALA A 73 -4.21 7.18 -0.86
C ALA A 73 -4.83 6.08 -1.74
N MET A 74 -4.87 4.83 -1.27
CA MET A 74 -5.57 3.70 -1.90
C MET A 74 -7.02 3.52 -1.41
N GLY A 75 -7.58 4.48 -0.68
CA GLY A 75 -8.94 4.44 -0.16
C GLY A 75 -9.07 3.73 1.19
N GLY A 76 -7.95 3.41 1.83
CA GLY A 76 -7.87 2.85 3.18
C GLY A 76 -8.36 1.41 3.35
N SER A 77 -7.82 0.74 4.35
CA SER A 77 -8.27 -0.57 4.81
C SER A 77 -8.20 -0.67 6.32
N THR A 78 -9.27 -1.07 6.98
CA THR A 78 -9.28 -1.25 8.44
C THR A 78 -8.32 -2.35 8.90
N ASN A 79 -8.06 -3.35 8.05
CA ASN A 79 -7.07 -4.39 8.34
C ASN A 79 -5.64 -3.83 8.40
N THR A 80 -5.30 -2.91 7.51
CA THR A 80 -3.97 -2.28 7.49
C THR A 80 -3.72 -1.45 8.73
N VAL A 81 -4.73 -0.74 9.23
CA VAL A 81 -4.64 0.00 10.49
C VAL A 81 -4.30 -0.92 11.65
N LEU A 82 -5.06 -2.02 11.81
CA LEU A 82 -4.81 -3.00 12.88
C LEU A 82 -3.37 -3.54 12.83
N HIS A 83 -2.95 -3.99 11.66
CA HIS A 83 -1.64 -4.60 11.50
C HIS A 83 -0.50 -3.59 11.59
N LEU A 84 -0.69 -2.36 11.09
CA LEU A 84 0.35 -1.33 11.15
C LEU A 84 0.65 -0.91 12.60
N LEU A 85 -0.39 -0.76 13.42
CA LEU A 85 -0.23 -0.48 14.86
C LEU A 85 0.46 -1.64 15.59
N ALA A 86 0.12 -2.89 15.26
CA ALA A 86 0.79 -4.06 15.83
C ALA A 86 2.28 -4.12 15.42
N ILE A 87 2.60 -3.89 14.15
CA ILE A 87 3.98 -3.87 13.65
C ILE A 87 4.76 -2.72 14.30
N ALA A 88 4.15 -1.55 14.50
CA ALA A 88 4.78 -0.42 15.17
C ALA A 88 5.12 -0.74 16.64
N HIS A 89 4.19 -1.40 17.34
CA HIS A 89 4.43 -1.88 18.70
C HIS A 89 5.64 -2.84 18.78
N GLU A 90 5.68 -3.86 17.91
CA GLU A 90 6.78 -4.81 17.83
C GLU A 90 8.11 -4.17 17.41
N ALA A 91 8.05 -3.13 16.60
CA ALA A 91 9.22 -2.36 16.18
C ALA A 91 9.68 -1.34 17.25
N GLU A 92 8.92 -1.15 18.33
CA GLU A 92 9.15 -0.13 19.38
C GLU A 92 9.11 1.30 18.80
N VAL A 93 8.20 1.53 17.81
CA VAL A 93 8.00 2.83 17.19
C VAL A 93 6.71 3.45 17.72
N ASP A 94 6.81 4.69 18.21
CA ASP A 94 5.65 5.46 18.66
C ASP A 94 4.83 5.95 17.46
N PHE A 95 3.98 5.04 16.92
CA PHE A 95 3.01 5.30 15.87
C PHE A 95 1.62 4.94 16.39
N THR A 96 0.70 5.89 16.38
CA THR A 96 -0.56 5.81 17.12
C THR A 96 -1.79 6.12 16.25
N MET A 97 -2.99 5.95 16.83
CA MET A 97 -4.26 6.33 16.18
C MET A 97 -4.32 7.84 15.88
N GLN A 98 -3.65 8.68 16.66
CA GLN A 98 -3.56 10.13 16.43
C GLN A 98 -2.76 10.45 15.16
N ASP A 99 -1.70 9.69 14.88
CA ASP A 99 -0.95 9.83 13.62
C ASP A 99 -1.83 9.47 12.43
N ILE A 100 -2.63 8.41 12.55
CA ILE A 100 -3.56 7.98 11.51
C ILE A 100 -4.63 9.06 11.26
N ASP A 101 -5.21 9.63 12.31
CA ASP A 101 -6.19 10.72 12.20
C ASP A 101 -5.59 11.96 11.52
N ARG A 102 -4.38 12.34 11.92
CA ARG A 102 -3.64 13.45 11.30
C ARG A 102 -3.37 13.23 9.83
N LEU A 103 -2.93 12.04 9.46
CA LEU A 103 -2.64 11.68 8.07
C LEU A 103 -3.91 11.59 7.22
N SER A 104 -4.99 11.02 7.75
CA SER A 104 -6.25 10.86 7.02
C SER A 104 -6.90 12.19 6.62
N LYS A 105 -6.66 13.24 7.39
CA LYS A 105 -7.12 14.61 7.09
C LYS A 105 -6.27 15.33 6.04
N LYS A 106 -5.09 14.79 5.71
CA LYS A 106 -4.10 15.45 4.85
C LYS A 106 -3.88 14.73 3.52
N ILE A 107 -4.01 13.42 3.51
CA ILE A 107 -3.67 12.59 2.36
C ILE A 107 -4.92 12.37 1.49
N PRO A 108 -4.89 12.75 0.20
CA PRO A 108 -6.01 12.53 -0.71
C PRO A 108 -6.09 11.07 -1.18
N VAL A 109 -7.25 10.65 -1.66
CA VAL A 109 -7.44 9.33 -2.29
C VAL A 109 -7.05 9.43 -3.77
N LEU A 110 -5.92 8.82 -4.13
CA LEU A 110 -5.34 8.85 -5.49
C LEU A 110 -5.65 7.60 -6.31
N CYS A 111 -6.06 6.50 -5.65
CA CYS A 111 -6.32 5.22 -6.28
C CYS A 111 -7.55 4.56 -5.66
N LYS A 112 -8.48 4.07 -6.48
CA LYS A 112 -9.65 3.30 -6.02
C LYS A 112 -9.64 1.92 -6.63
N VAL A 113 -9.91 0.91 -5.81
CA VAL A 113 -10.00 -0.49 -6.24
C VAL A 113 -11.30 -1.12 -5.80
N ALA A 114 -11.69 -2.20 -6.45
CA ALA A 114 -12.87 -2.98 -6.09
C ALA A 114 -12.88 -3.31 -4.58
N PRO A 115 -14.03 -3.22 -3.89
CA PRO A 115 -15.39 -3.03 -4.43
C PRO A 115 -15.78 -1.56 -4.69
N ASN A 116 -14.95 -0.59 -4.33
CA ASN A 116 -15.28 0.84 -4.44
C ASN A 116 -15.04 1.42 -5.86
N SER A 117 -14.60 0.59 -6.80
CA SER A 117 -14.32 0.92 -8.18
C SER A 117 -14.35 -0.35 -9.04
N HIS A 118 -14.33 -0.17 -10.36
CA HIS A 118 -14.16 -1.28 -11.32
C HIS A 118 -12.70 -1.71 -11.49
N TYR A 119 -11.74 -0.93 -10.98
CA TYR A 119 -10.32 -1.27 -11.04
C TYR A 119 -9.97 -2.38 -10.06
N HIS A 120 -9.05 -3.26 -10.47
CA HIS A 120 -8.49 -4.33 -9.67
C HIS A 120 -6.98 -4.14 -9.48
N MET A 121 -6.34 -5.00 -8.71
CA MET A 121 -4.92 -4.86 -8.40
C MET A 121 -4.00 -4.97 -9.62
N GLN A 122 -4.42 -5.69 -10.67
CA GLN A 122 -3.71 -5.72 -11.96
C GLN A 122 -3.74 -4.38 -12.69
N ASP A 123 -4.81 -3.59 -12.53
CA ASP A 123 -4.90 -2.24 -13.09
C ASP A 123 -3.98 -1.28 -12.36
N VAL A 124 -3.92 -1.38 -11.03
CA VAL A 124 -2.95 -0.64 -10.21
C VAL A 124 -1.52 -1.00 -10.63
N ASN A 125 -1.24 -2.30 -10.87
CA ASN A 125 0.07 -2.72 -11.37
C ASN A 125 0.40 -2.09 -12.72
N ARG A 126 -0.55 -2.10 -13.66
CA ARG A 126 -0.41 -1.49 -14.99
C ARG A 126 -0.19 0.02 -14.93
N ALA A 127 -0.75 0.69 -13.92
CA ALA A 127 -0.56 2.11 -13.66
C ALA A 127 0.75 2.44 -12.90
N GLY A 128 1.61 1.43 -12.65
CA GLY A 128 2.93 1.59 -12.02
C GLY A 128 2.97 1.20 -10.54
N GLY A 129 1.91 0.57 -10.03
CA GLY A 129 1.89 -0.06 -8.71
C GLY A 129 2.07 0.90 -7.55
N VAL A 130 2.46 0.34 -6.40
CA VAL A 130 2.70 1.08 -5.15
C VAL A 130 3.70 2.22 -5.34
N MET A 131 4.77 1.99 -6.13
CA MET A 131 5.80 3.02 -6.32
C MET A 131 5.31 4.22 -7.12
N SER A 132 4.32 4.08 -7.99
CA SER A 132 3.74 5.24 -8.68
C SER A 132 2.81 6.03 -7.78
N ILE A 133 2.00 5.39 -6.92
CA ILE A 133 1.20 6.11 -5.92
C ILE A 133 2.11 6.89 -4.97
N MET A 134 3.17 6.24 -4.46
CA MET A 134 4.17 6.93 -3.62
C MET A 134 4.90 8.04 -4.39
N GLY A 135 5.08 7.89 -5.69
CA GLY A 135 5.66 8.93 -6.55
C GLY A 135 4.78 10.19 -6.63
N GLU A 136 3.46 10.02 -6.77
CA GLU A 136 2.51 11.14 -6.74
C GLU A 136 2.47 11.82 -5.37
N LEU A 137 2.46 11.04 -4.27
CA LEU A 137 2.54 11.56 -2.91
C LEU A 137 3.86 12.33 -2.65
N ALA A 138 4.98 11.81 -3.16
CA ALA A 138 6.29 12.46 -3.05
C ALA A 138 6.36 13.78 -3.84
N ALA A 139 5.81 13.80 -5.05
CA ALA A 139 5.73 15.02 -5.87
C ALA A 139 4.93 16.14 -5.19
N ALA A 140 3.93 15.75 -4.39
CA ALA A 140 3.12 16.68 -3.59
C ALA A 140 3.73 17.02 -2.21
N GLY A 141 4.89 16.48 -1.85
CA GLY A 141 5.52 16.71 -0.55
C GLY A 141 4.75 16.09 0.63
N LEU A 142 3.99 15.03 0.39
CA LEU A 142 3.11 14.42 1.39
C LEU A 142 3.77 13.24 2.14
N ILE A 143 4.92 12.76 1.68
CA ILE A 143 5.69 11.66 2.28
C ILE A 143 7.17 12.01 2.37
N ASP A 144 7.88 11.31 3.27
CA ASP A 144 9.33 11.43 3.41
C ASP A 144 10.06 10.47 2.46
N THR A 145 10.77 11.01 1.47
CA THR A 145 11.52 10.24 0.49
C THR A 145 12.92 9.82 0.94
N THR A 146 13.38 10.30 2.09
CA THR A 146 14.70 9.97 2.64
C THR A 146 14.73 8.63 3.36
N VAL A 147 13.56 8.08 3.73
CA VAL A 147 13.45 6.82 4.47
C VAL A 147 14.14 5.66 3.73
N LYS A 148 14.88 4.86 4.49
CA LYS A 148 15.56 3.67 3.99
C LYS A 148 14.55 2.57 3.65
N ARG A 149 14.92 1.69 2.73
CA ARG A 149 14.13 0.51 2.42
C ARG A 149 15.03 -0.66 1.99
N ILE A 150 14.48 -1.86 2.02
CA ILE A 150 15.23 -3.05 1.64
C ILE A 150 15.80 -2.92 0.22
N GLY A 151 17.13 -3.04 0.10
CA GLY A 151 17.84 -2.94 -1.17
C GLY A 151 18.03 -1.51 -1.72
N TYR A 152 17.65 -0.46 -0.96
CA TYR A 152 17.82 0.95 -1.35
C TYR A 152 18.13 1.83 -0.14
N ASN A 153 19.04 2.79 -0.32
CA ASN A 153 19.42 3.72 0.76
C ASN A 153 18.33 4.75 1.07
N SER A 154 17.44 5.03 0.10
CA SER A 154 16.31 5.94 0.29
C SER A 154 15.13 5.52 -0.59
N LEU A 155 13.91 5.96 -0.21
CA LEU A 155 12.74 5.83 -1.05
C LEU A 155 12.93 6.60 -2.36
N GLU A 156 13.56 7.79 -2.34
CA GLU A 156 13.87 8.58 -3.54
C GLU A 156 14.63 7.75 -4.57
N SER A 157 15.71 7.07 -4.15
CA SER A 157 16.53 6.23 -5.03
C SER A 157 15.74 5.04 -5.62
N CYS A 158 14.74 4.56 -4.90
CA CYS A 158 13.84 3.53 -5.37
C CYS A 158 12.81 4.09 -6.36
N LEU A 159 12.18 5.23 -6.05
CA LEU A 159 11.22 5.90 -6.94
C LEU A 159 11.85 6.27 -8.27
N ALA A 160 13.11 6.70 -8.28
CA ALA A 160 13.83 6.96 -9.52
C ALA A 160 13.83 5.77 -10.48
N LYS A 161 13.85 4.52 -9.97
CA LYS A 161 13.89 3.28 -10.77
C LYS A 161 12.52 2.62 -10.99
N TYR A 162 11.52 2.91 -10.15
CA TYR A 162 10.24 2.18 -10.14
C TYR A 162 9.00 3.07 -10.26
N ASN A 163 9.07 4.39 -10.09
CA ASN A 163 7.93 5.26 -10.41
C ASN A 163 7.75 5.33 -11.93
N LEU A 164 6.54 5.05 -12.42
CA LEU A 164 6.22 5.02 -13.85
C LEU A 164 6.50 6.38 -14.54
N SER A 165 6.28 7.48 -13.83
CA SER A 165 6.54 8.85 -14.31
C SER A 165 8.03 9.24 -14.27
N SER A 166 8.92 8.38 -13.77
CA SER A 166 10.34 8.68 -13.67
C SER A 166 11.07 8.54 -15.02
N LYS A 167 11.86 9.56 -15.38
CA LYS A 167 12.78 9.50 -16.54
C LYS A 167 13.83 8.38 -16.42
N ARG A 168 14.08 7.87 -15.21
CA ARG A 168 15.04 6.79 -14.91
C ARG A 168 14.39 5.44 -14.68
N LEU A 169 13.12 5.28 -15.08
CA LEU A 169 12.38 4.03 -14.95
C LEU A 169 13.15 2.85 -15.55
N SER A 170 13.43 1.84 -14.73
CA SER A 170 14.20 0.67 -15.15
C SER A 170 13.42 -0.23 -16.11
N GLN A 171 14.14 -0.89 -17.06
CA GLN A 171 13.54 -1.88 -17.97
C GLN A 171 12.87 -3.05 -17.17
N LYS A 172 13.41 -3.38 -16.02
CA LYS A 172 12.84 -4.40 -15.13
C LYS A 172 11.48 -3.95 -14.57
N ALA A 173 11.36 -2.71 -14.12
CA ALA A 173 10.12 -2.15 -13.63
C ALA A 173 9.06 -2.08 -14.76
N ARG A 174 9.44 -1.64 -15.97
CA ARG A 174 8.57 -1.67 -17.15
C ARG A 174 7.97 -3.04 -17.36
N LYS A 175 8.79 -4.09 -17.35
CA LYS A 175 8.33 -5.46 -17.55
C LYS A 175 7.40 -5.94 -16.43
N PHE A 176 7.62 -5.52 -15.20
CA PHE A 176 6.76 -5.84 -14.07
C PHE A 176 5.38 -5.18 -14.18
N TYR A 177 5.34 -3.92 -14.55
CA TYR A 177 4.07 -3.18 -14.67
C TYR A 177 3.20 -3.61 -15.84
N LEU A 178 3.78 -4.20 -16.87
CA LEU A 178 3.04 -4.78 -17.99
C LEU A 178 2.50 -6.19 -17.70
N SER A 179 2.79 -6.79 -16.54
CA SER A 179 2.27 -8.12 -16.18
C SER A 179 0.75 -8.13 -16.18
N ALA A 180 0.14 -8.95 -17.03
CA ALA A 180 -1.29 -9.08 -17.17
C ALA A 180 -1.80 -10.38 -16.54
N PRO A 181 -3.06 -10.46 -16.08
CA PRO A 181 -3.67 -11.69 -15.65
C PRO A 181 -3.80 -12.66 -16.82
N GLY A 182 -3.80 -13.96 -16.53
CA GLY A 182 -4.08 -14.99 -17.54
C GLY A 182 -5.57 -15.09 -17.85
N ASN A 183 -5.88 -15.49 -19.07
CA ASN A 183 -7.25 -15.68 -19.52
C ASN A 183 -7.81 -17.07 -19.20
N LYS A 184 -7.00 -17.97 -18.63
CA LYS A 184 -7.38 -19.34 -18.28
C LYS A 184 -7.15 -19.59 -16.81
N PHE A 185 -8.05 -20.36 -16.19
CA PHE A 185 -7.84 -20.85 -14.84
C PHE A 185 -6.55 -21.68 -14.78
N CYS A 186 -5.66 -21.33 -13.85
CA CYS A 186 -4.41 -22.05 -13.63
C CYS A 186 -4.17 -22.16 -12.12
N ARG A 187 -3.82 -23.38 -11.66
CA ARG A 187 -3.46 -23.66 -10.26
C ARG A 187 -1.97 -23.54 -10.00
N GLU A 188 -1.16 -23.50 -11.05
CA GLU A 188 0.28 -23.42 -10.94
C GLU A 188 0.74 -21.99 -10.72
N LEU A 189 1.45 -21.75 -9.62
CA LEU A 189 2.02 -20.44 -9.31
C LEU A 189 3.06 -20.02 -10.35
N GLY A 190 2.88 -18.82 -10.92
CA GLY A 190 3.84 -18.27 -11.87
C GLY A 190 3.80 -18.90 -13.28
N ALA A 191 2.76 -19.69 -13.60
CA ALA A 191 2.59 -20.30 -14.92
C ALA A 191 2.17 -19.31 -16.01
N GLN A 192 1.51 -18.20 -15.65
CA GLN A 192 0.98 -17.25 -16.61
C GLN A 192 2.04 -16.24 -17.05
N GLY A 193 2.05 -15.91 -18.33
CA GLY A 193 3.04 -15.03 -18.92
C GLY A 193 2.51 -13.94 -19.82
N ASN A 194 1.22 -13.56 -19.65
CA ASN A 194 0.59 -12.51 -20.45
C ASN A 194 1.12 -11.12 -20.04
N TYR A 195 1.16 -10.22 -21.01
CA TYR A 195 1.56 -8.84 -20.81
C TYR A 195 0.56 -7.90 -21.47
N HIS A 196 0.32 -6.76 -20.86
CA HIS A 196 -0.35 -5.62 -21.49
C HIS A 196 0.56 -5.00 -22.54
N ASN A 197 -0.05 -4.38 -23.55
CA ASN A 197 0.68 -3.68 -24.63
C ASN A 197 1.12 -2.26 -24.23
N SER A 198 0.45 -1.66 -23.25
CA SER A 198 0.70 -0.29 -22.78
C SER A 198 0.48 -0.16 -21.29
N PHE A 199 1.09 0.85 -20.68
CA PHE A 199 0.80 1.28 -19.32
C PHE A 199 -0.55 2.02 -19.26
N ASP A 200 -1.05 2.21 -18.04
CA ASP A 200 -2.01 3.22 -17.69
C ASP A 200 -1.24 4.37 -17.01
N ASP A 201 -0.85 5.35 -17.80
CA ASP A 201 -0.10 6.52 -17.36
C ASP A 201 -0.94 7.81 -17.28
N ASP A 202 -2.25 7.69 -17.50
CA ASP A 202 -3.19 8.79 -17.32
C ASP A 202 -3.38 9.12 -15.83
N ARG A 203 -2.79 10.24 -15.40
CA ARG A 203 -2.89 10.74 -14.03
C ARG A 203 -4.12 11.61 -13.77
N THR A 204 -4.92 11.86 -14.79
CA THR A 204 -6.15 12.68 -14.67
C THR A 204 -7.40 11.81 -14.50
N GLN A 205 -7.52 10.73 -15.28
CA GLN A 205 -8.71 9.86 -15.29
C GLN A 205 -8.38 8.37 -15.10
N GLY A 206 -7.11 8.00 -15.11
CA GLY A 206 -6.65 6.62 -14.95
C GLY A 206 -6.87 6.02 -13.56
N CYS A 207 -6.35 4.81 -13.38
CA CYS A 207 -6.44 4.07 -12.11
C CYS A 207 -5.72 4.79 -10.96
N ILE A 208 -4.52 5.32 -11.21
CA ILE A 208 -3.75 6.15 -10.28
C ILE A 208 -3.81 7.58 -10.77
N ARG A 209 -4.29 8.50 -9.93
CA ARG A 209 -4.42 9.92 -10.26
C ARG A 209 -3.38 10.75 -9.52
N ASP A 210 -3.07 11.93 -10.05
CA ASP A 210 -2.32 12.92 -9.32
C ASP A 210 -3.17 13.62 -8.24
N VAL A 211 -2.55 14.46 -7.41
CA VAL A 211 -3.24 15.15 -6.31
C VAL A 211 -4.30 16.14 -6.81
N ALA A 212 -4.07 16.77 -7.97
CA ALA A 212 -5.02 17.73 -8.54
C ALA A 212 -6.31 17.06 -9.05
N HIS A 213 -6.24 15.78 -9.41
CA HIS A 213 -7.35 14.99 -9.94
C HIS A 213 -7.76 13.85 -8.99
N ALA A 214 -7.41 13.97 -7.69
CA ALA A 214 -7.73 12.97 -6.68
C ALA A 214 -9.22 12.59 -6.68
N TYR A 215 -9.53 11.33 -6.35
CA TYR A 215 -10.91 10.86 -6.19
C TYR A 215 -11.62 11.55 -5.03
N PHE A 216 -10.88 11.85 -3.96
CA PHE A 216 -11.29 12.62 -2.79
C PHE A 216 -10.11 13.42 -2.28
N THR A 217 -10.38 14.61 -1.77
CA THR A 217 -9.34 15.53 -1.26
C THR A 217 -8.87 15.19 0.15
N ASP A 218 -9.70 14.47 0.90
CA ASP A 218 -9.41 13.92 2.23
C ASP A 218 -9.36 12.40 2.20
N GLY A 219 -8.72 11.81 3.20
CA GLY A 219 -8.56 10.36 3.27
C GLY A 219 -9.88 9.62 3.46
N GLY A 220 -9.92 8.39 2.95
CA GLY A 220 -11.06 7.50 3.07
C GLY A 220 -11.20 6.80 4.43
N LEU A 221 -10.49 7.27 5.47
CA LEU A 221 -10.53 6.75 6.84
C LEU A 221 -10.80 7.89 7.82
N ALA A 222 -11.60 7.63 8.85
CA ALA A 222 -11.81 8.54 9.96
C ALA A 222 -11.58 7.84 11.30
N VAL A 223 -10.93 8.53 12.22
CA VAL A 223 -10.82 8.10 13.62
C VAL A 223 -11.96 8.72 14.41
N LEU A 224 -12.78 7.89 15.02
CA LEU A 224 -13.87 8.33 15.88
C LEU A 224 -13.54 7.98 17.34
N THR A 225 -13.88 8.89 18.25
CA THR A 225 -13.72 8.68 19.69
C THR A 225 -15.05 8.87 20.41
N GLY A 226 -15.24 8.22 21.54
CA GLY A 226 -16.45 8.34 22.34
C GLY A 226 -16.41 7.43 23.56
N ASN A 227 -17.52 7.39 24.31
CA ASN A 227 -17.63 6.59 25.53
C ASN A 227 -17.47 5.09 25.29
N ILE A 228 -17.79 4.58 24.09
CA ILE A 228 -17.62 3.17 23.71
C ILE A 228 -16.20 2.92 23.17
N ALA A 229 -15.62 3.90 22.47
CA ALA A 229 -14.30 3.80 21.85
C ALA A 229 -13.36 4.92 22.36
N ARG A 230 -13.00 4.85 23.62
CA ARG A 230 -12.17 5.89 24.28
C ARG A 230 -10.80 6.09 23.62
N ASN A 231 -10.19 5.00 23.17
CA ASN A 231 -8.88 5.01 22.49
C ASN A 231 -9.00 5.14 20.97
N GLY A 232 -10.20 5.40 20.47
CA GLY A 232 -10.48 5.54 19.05
C GLY A 232 -10.96 4.25 18.39
N CYS A 233 -11.69 4.43 17.30
CA CYS A 233 -12.01 3.38 16.34
C CYS A 233 -11.89 3.92 14.92
N ILE A 234 -11.72 3.03 13.94
CA ILE A 234 -11.59 3.40 12.54
C ILE A 234 -12.90 3.15 11.79
N VAL A 235 -13.29 4.14 11.01
CA VAL A 235 -14.37 4.03 10.02
C VAL A 235 -13.77 4.26 8.63
N LYS A 236 -14.09 3.35 7.69
CA LYS A 236 -13.78 3.56 6.28
C LYS A 236 -14.86 4.44 5.66
N THR A 237 -14.56 5.73 5.48
CA THR A 237 -15.50 6.72 4.94
C THR A 237 -15.59 6.71 3.42
N ALA A 238 -14.56 6.25 2.73
CA ALA A 238 -14.49 6.23 1.25
C ALA A 238 -15.62 5.44 0.55
N GLY A 239 -16.43 4.68 1.26
CA GLY A 239 -17.56 3.93 0.72
C GLY A 239 -18.86 4.17 1.47
N VAL A 240 -18.91 5.17 2.35
CA VAL A 240 -20.11 5.53 3.13
C VAL A 240 -20.89 6.61 2.38
N ASP A 241 -22.19 6.40 2.25
CA ASP A 241 -23.10 7.43 1.72
C ASP A 241 -23.09 8.65 2.66
N GLU A 242 -23.04 9.85 2.08
CA GLU A 242 -22.99 11.10 2.86
C GLU A 242 -24.15 11.24 3.86
N SER A 243 -25.34 10.70 3.53
CA SER A 243 -26.50 10.69 4.42
C SER A 243 -26.30 9.87 5.68
N LEU A 244 -25.35 8.93 5.66
CA LEU A 244 -25.02 8.04 6.78
C LEU A 244 -23.86 8.53 7.64
N LEU A 245 -23.17 9.61 7.25
CA LEU A 245 -22.07 10.20 8.03
C LEU A 245 -22.54 10.73 9.40
N LYS A 246 -23.84 11.06 9.53
CA LYS A 246 -24.49 11.39 10.81
C LYS A 246 -25.66 10.45 11.01
N PHE A 247 -25.55 9.53 11.94
CA PHE A 247 -26.59 8.55 12.23
C PHE A 247 -27.00 8.58 13.70
N ARG A 248 -28.30 8.52 13.95
CA ARG A 248 -28.88 8.34 15.30
C ARG A 248 -29.88 7.19 15.28
N GLY A 249 -29.66 6.20 16.12
CA GLY A 249 -30.52 5.02 16.17
C GLY A 249 -30.38 4.24 17.46
N LYS A 250 -31.25 3.22 17.64
CA LYS A 250 -31.14 2.27 18.74
C LYS A 250 -30.03 1.26 18.43
N ALA A 251 -29.06 1.11 19.34
CA ALA A 251 -28.03 0.10 19.21
C ALA A 251 -28.57 -1.27 19.62
N ARG A 252 -28.25 -2.32 18.87
CA ARG A 252 -28.43 -3.72 19.26
C ARG A 252 -27.04 -4.34 19.39
N ALA A 253 -26.67 -4.70 20.61
CA ALA A 253 -25.42 -5.41 20.84
C ALA A 253 -25.59 -6.88 20.41
N VAL A 254 -24.63 -7.38 19.64
CA VAL A 254 -24.52 -8.77 19.21
C VAL A 254 -23.11 -9.27 19.41
N SER A 255 -22.95 -10.55 19.77
CA SER A 255 -21.64 -11.17 19.77
C SER A 255 -21.18 -11.45 18.34
N TYR A 256 -19.87 -11.53 18.12
CA TYR A 256 -19.28 -11.77 16.80
C TYR A 256 -19.85 -13.02 16.11
N THR A 257 -20.15 -14.08 16.86
CA THR A 257 -20.71 -15.34 16.36
C THR A 257 -22.15 -15.23 15.82
N HIS A 258 -22.83 -14.13 16.07
CA HIS A 258 -24.21 -13.88 15.62
C HIS A 258 -24.31 -12.78 14.55
N LEU A 259 -23.19 -12.26 14.08
CA LEU A 259 -23.12 -11.33 12.96
C LEU A 259 -23.31 -12.09 11.64
N THR A 260 -24.56 -12.31 11.25
CA THR A 260 -24.86 -12.61 9.86
C THR A 260 -24.95 -11.28 9.12
N LEU A 261 -23.93 -10.98 8.30
CA LEU A 261 -24.05 -9.90 7.34
C LEU A 261 -25.14 -10.27 6.33
N PRO A 262 -26.10 -9.37 6.03
CA PRO A 262 -27.01 -9.61 4.94
C PRO A 262 -26.21 -9.77 3.67
N THR A 263 -26.24 -10.95 3.07
CA THR A 263 -25.77 -11.18 1.72
C THR A 263 -26.82 -10.61 0.78
N THR A 264 -26.58 -9.40 0.27
CA THR A 264 -27.30 -8.86 -0.89
C THR A 264 -26.45 -9.07 -2.14
#